data_9fd62e6a4b7f382a88d5ce78254967f9
#
_entry.id   9fd62e6a4b7f382a88d5ce78254967f9
#
_cell.length_a   1.000
_cell.length_b   1.000
_cell.length_c   1.000
_cell.angle_alpha   90.00
_cell.angle_beta   90.00
_cell.angle_gamma   90.00
#
_symmetry.space_group_name_H-M   'P 1'
#
loop_
_entity.id
_entity.type
_entity.pdbx_description
1 polymer ?
#
loop_
_entity_poly.entity_id
_entity_poly.type
_entity_poly.pdbx_seq_one_letter_code
_entity_poly.pdbx_strand_id
1 'polypeptide(L)'
;MKILKWLLLLFSLPLFVACFEDNTTSANRPLSNITIEQGIDSVYNIYKFDTLVIKPVITQENVDKPLSYTWEIDLEPYSHDEVFEYVGNELGKFNCRLIVENEDGKSFFPFVLYVNSDYEYGITVLSCDNEGKSMLSFMQEPMTDDAVAQFTAYDCFTRNNPDTHFAAGAVDVVQCGGRLIIACAGGGKENDVPAIYYLN
;
A
#
# COMPACT_ATOMS: atom_id res chain seq x y z
N MET A 1 -62.88 -6.74 -55.62
CA MET A 1 -62.23 -6.23 -54.41
C MET A 1 -61.79 -7.32 -53.39
N LYS A 2 -62.46 -8.44 -53.25
CA LYS A 2 -62.04 -9.48 -52.27
C LYS A 2 -60.80 -10.26 -52.69
N ILE A 3 -60.61 -10.55 -53.97
CA ILE A 3 -59.43 -11.29 -54.48
C ILE A 3 -58.13 -10.49 -54.34
N LEU A 4 -58.22 -9.20 -54.56
CA LEU A 4 -57.04 -8.32 -54.43
C LEU A 4 -56.50 -8.25 -52.98
N LYS A 5 -57.37 -8.34 -51.96
CA LYS A 5 -56.98 -8.39 -50.55
C LYS A 5 -56.26 -9.69 -50.18
N TRP A 6 -56.69 -10.80 -50.78
CA TRP A 6 -56.08 -12.12 -50.59
C TRP A 6 -54.70 -12.21 -51.26
N LEU A 7 -54.56 -11.58 -52.43
CA LEU A 7 -53.25 -11.48 -53.13
C LEU A 7 -52.27 -10.66 -52.41
N LEU A 8 -52.64 -9.54 -51.72
CA LEU A 8 -51.81 -8.73 -50.88
C LEU A 8 -51.38 -9.48 -49.60
N LEU A 9 -52.26 -10.30 -49.02
CA LEU A 9 -51.93 -11.10 -47.83
C LEU A 9 -50.96 -12.24 -48.18
N LEU A 10 -51.08 -12.85 -49.37
CA LEU A 10 -50.12 -13.88 -49.81
C LEU A 10 -48.72 -13.34 -50.12
N PHE A 11 -48.60 -12.06 -50.52
CA PHE A 11 -47.33 -11.43 -50.84
C PHE A 11 -46.62 -10.92 -49.60
N SER A 12 -47.30 -10.73 -48.46
CA SER A 12 -46.72 -10.30 -47.21
C SER A 12 -46.16 -11.46 -46.40
N LEU A 13 -46.53 -12.72 -46.67
CA LEU A 13 -46.04 -13.89 -45.92
C LEU A 13 -44.54 -14.17 -46.08
N PRO A 14 -43.86 -13.98 -47.24
CA PRO A 14 -42.43 -14.26 -47.35
C PRO A 14 -41.56 -13.20 -46.72
N LEU A 15 -42.11 -12.05 -46.33
CA LEU A 15 -41.31 -10.99 -45.67
C LEU A 15 -40.96 -11.29 -44.20
N PHE A 16 -41.58 -12.32 -43.60
CA PHE A 16 -41.31 -12.74 -42.23
C PHE A 16 -40.37 -13.95 -42.13
N VAL A 17 -39.94 -14.52 -43.27
CA VAL A 17 -38.93 -15.59 -43.31
C VAL A 17 -37.57 -15.06 -43.69
N ALA A 18 -37.24 -13.85 -43.25
CA ALA A 18 -35.85 -13.48 -43.06
C ALA A 18 -35.39 -14.17 -41.77
N CYS A 19 -35.11 -15.49 -41.86
CA CYS A 19 -34.20 -16.07 -40.92
C CYS A 19 -32.97 -15.22 -40.97
N PHE A 20 -32.72 -14.50 -39.92
CA PHE A 20 -31.39 -14.01 -39.59
C PHE A 20 -30.58 -15.31 -39.46
N GLU A 21 -29.94 -15.74 -40.54
CA GLU A 21 -28.84 -16.66 -40.43
C GLU A 21 -27.79 -15.85 -39.67
N ASP A 22 -27.77 -16.07 -38.37
CA ASP A 22 -26.68 -15.63 -37.54
C ASP A 22 -25.43 -16.40 -37.99
N ASN A 23 -24.80 -15.87 -39.04
CA ASN A 23 -23.46 -16.31 -39.49
C ASN A 23 -22.37 -15.91 -38.50
N THR A 24 -22.73 -15.55 -37.31
CA THR A 24 -21.77 -15.56 -36.18
C THR A 24 -21.51 -17.03 -35.77
N THR A 25 -20.94 -17.81 -36.66
CA THR A 25 -20.01 -18.85 -36.26
C THR A 25 -18.80 -18.11 -35.71
N SER A 26 -18.97 -17.46 -34.58
CA SER A 26 -17.84 -17.25 -33.69
C SER A 26 -17.39 -18.66 -33.36
N ALA A 27 -16.37 -19.16 -34.09
CA ALA A 27 -15.63 -20.29 -33.64
C ALA A 27 -15.34 -19.99 -32.17
N ASN A 28 -15.84 -20.86 -31.26
CA ASN A 28 -15.58 -20.67 -29.83
C ASN A 28 -14.08 -20.66 -29.65
N ARG A 29 -13.47 -19.48 -29.79
CA ARG A 29 -12.07 -19.29 -29.48
C ARG A 29 -11.96 -19.42 -27.98
N PRO A 30 -11.24 -20.43 -27.47
CA PRO A 30 -11.04 -20.52 -26.04
C PRO A 30 -10.36 -19.23 -25.55
N LEU A 31 -10.97 -18.58 -24.57
CA LEU A 31 -10.40 -17.39 -23.95
C LEU A 31 -9.26 -17.83 -23.02
N SER A 32 -8.21 -17.02 -22.97
CA SER A 32 -7.11 -17.18 -22.04
C SER A 32 -7.45 -16.46 -20.75
N ASN A 33 -8.18 -17.14 -19.86
CA ASN A 33 -8.50 -16.57 -18.55
C ASN A 33 -7.27 -16.50 -17.65
N ILE A 34 -7.08 -15.35 -17.03
CA ILE A 34 -5.97 -15.10 -16.12
C ILE A 34 -6.40 -15.43 -14.70
N THR A 35 -5.59 -16.23 -13.99
CA THR A 35 -5.76 -16.52 -12.57
C THR A 35 -4.52 -16.07 -11.80
N ILE A 36 -4.72 -15.30 -10.73
CA ILE A 36 -3.69 -14.91 -9.77
C ILE A 36 -3.79 -15.92 -8.63
N GLU A 37 -2.87 -16.90 -8.57
CA GLU A 37 -3.03 -18.05 -7.68
C GLU A 37 -2.43 -17.83 -6.31
N GLN A 38 -1.17 -17.37 -6.25
CA GLN A 38 -0.42 -17.22 -5.00
C GLN A 38 0.75 -16.23 -5.17
N GLY A 39 1.54 -16.06 -4.12
CA GLY A 39 2.67 -15.12 -4.12
C GLY A 39 2.26 -13.67 -3.88
N ILE A 40 0.98 -13.45 -3.55
CA ILE A 40 0.43 -12.16 -3.14
C ILE A 40 -0.58 -12.35 -2.01
N ASP A 41 -0.42 -11.62 -0.93
CA ASP A 41 -1.31 -11.63 0.23
C ASP A 41 -2.25 -10.42 0.18
N SER A 42 -3.37 -10.52 0.89
CA SER A 42 -4.36 -9.43 0.96
C SER A 42 -3.93 -8.27 1.87
N VAL A 43 -2.94 -8.49 2.73
CA VAL A 43 -2.43 -7.48 3.68
C VAL A 43 -0.94 -7.64 3.87
N TYR A 44 -0.23 -6.53 3.77
CA TYR A 44 1.19 -6.42 4.10
C TYR A 44 1.43 -5.39 5.18
N ASN A 45 2.38 -5.67 6.06
CA ASN A 45 2.86 -4.77 7.09
C ASN A 45 4.38 -4.67 6.96
N ILE A 46 4.88 -3.47 6.74
CA ILE A 46 6.31 -3.16 6.72
C ILE A 46 6.58 -1.97 7.62
N TYR A 47 7.84 -1.78 7.99
CA TYR A 47 8.27 -0.56 8.66
C TYR A 47 8.76 0.48 7.66
N LYS A 48 8.82 1.71 8.12
CA LYS A 48 9.36 2.82 7.31
C LYS A 48 10.78 2.51 6.86
N PHE A 49 11.05 2.72 5.58
CA PHE A 49 12.29 2.42 4.86
C PHE A 49 12.53 0.93 4.55
N ASP A 50 11.68 0.02 5.01
CA ASP A 50 11.72 -1.36 4.53
C ASP A 50 11.32 -1.43 3.06
N THR A 51 11.81 -2.47 2.39
CA THR A 51 11.44 -2.79 1.01
C THR A 51 10.49 -3.99 0.99
N LEU A 52 9.30 -3.80 0.45
CA LEU A 52 8.36 -4.88 0.15
C LEU A 52 8.60 -5.38 -1.27
N VAL A 53 8.80 -6.68 -1.42
CA VAL A 53 8.91 -7.34 -2.73
C VAL A 53 7.81 -8.38 -2.86
N ILE A 54 6.95 -8.27 -3.91
CA ILE A 54 5.88 -9.21 -4.19
C ILE A 54 6.10 -9.80 -5.59
N LYS A 55 6.15 -11.13 -5.66
CA LYS A 55 6.24 -11.86 -6.91
C LYS A 55 5.02 -12.78 -7.07
N PRO A 56 3.97 -12.34 -7.77
CA PRO A 56 2.75 -13.13 -7.94
C PRO A 56 2.99 -14.33 -8.86
N VAL A 57 2.25 -15.40 -8.64
CA VAL A 57 2.18 -16.54 -9.55
C VAL A 57 0.92 -16.42 -10.39
N ILE A 58 1.11 -16.26 -11.69
CA ILE A 58 0.03 -16.06 -12.66
C ILE A 58 -0.07 -17.29 -13.55
N THR A 59 -1.28 -17.79 -13.73
CA THR A 59 -1.58 -18.87 -14.70
C THR A 59 -2.60 -18.39 -15.72
N GLN A 60 -2.58 -19.02 -16.88
CA GLN A 60 -3.54 -18.79 -17.95
C GLN A 60 -4.18 -20.10 -18.36
N GLU A 61 -5.49 -20.09 -18.57
CA GLU A 61 -6.20 -21.24 -19.12
C GLU A 61 -6.10 -21.25 -20.65
N ASN A 62 -6.15 -22.45 -21.24
CA ASN A 62 -6.21 -22.74 -22.67
C ASN A 62 -4.94 -22.37 -23.47
N VAL A 63 -4.59 -21.12 -23.57
CA VAL A 63 -3.46 -20.64 -24.38
C VAL A 63 -2.71 -19.54 -23.65
N ASP A 64 -1.40 -19.68 -23.52
CA ASP A 64 -0.54 -18.64 -22.97
C ASP A 64 -0.44 -17.46 -23.95
N LYS A 65 -0.67 -16.28 -23.43
CA LYS A 65 -0.60 -15.00 -24.14
C LYS A 65 0.34 -14.05 -23.41
N PRO A 66 0.90 -13.07 -24.11
CA PRO A 66 1.69 -12.03 -23.44
C PRO A 66 0.86 -11.36 -22.34
N LEU A 67 1.45 -11.27 -21.15
CA LEU A 67 0.87 -10.59 -20.00
C LEU A 67 1.45 -9.18 -19.86
N SER A 68 0.63 -8.25 -19.45
CA SER A 68 1.05 -6.95 -18.94
C SER A 68 0.60 -6.80 -17.50
N TYR A 69 1.40 -6.09 -16.70
CA TYR A 69 1.19 -5.88 -15.29
C TYR A 69 0.99 -4.40 -15.03
N THR A 70 0.13 -4.07 -14.09
CA THR A 70 0.02 -2.71 -13.54
C THR A 70 -0.22 -2.82 -12.06
N TRP A 71 0.68 -2.25 -11.28
CA TRP A 71 0.53 -2.09 -9.84
C TRP A 71 0.04 -0.68 -9.57
N GLU A 72 -1.01 -0.56 -8.79
CA GLU A 72 -1.58 0.71 -8.37
C GLU A 72 -1.47 0.88 -6.85
N ILE A 73 -1.22 2.11 -6.43
CA ILE A 73 -1.30 2.56 -5.04
C ILE A 73 -2.30 3.70 -4.99
N ASP A 74 -3.35 3.59 -4.18
CA ASP A 74 -4.45 4.55 -4.05
C ASP A 74 -5.05 4.98 -5.41
N LEU A 75 -5.22 3.99 -6.31
CA LEU A 75 -5.76 4.11 -7.67
C LEU A 75 -4.84 4.79 -8.69
N GLU A 76 -3.62 5.17 -8.31
CA GLU A 76 -2.63 5.72 -9.24
C GLU A 76 -1.64 4.63 -9.67
N PRO A 77 -1.28 4.54 -10.97
CA PRO A 77 -0.28 3.60 -11.44
C PRO A 77 1.07 3.85 -10.80
N TYR A 78 1.66 2.80 -10.24
CA TYR A 78 2.96 2.85 -9.55
C TYR A 78 4.07 2.15 -10.35
N SER A 79 3.83 0.91 -10.82
CA SER A 79 4.79 0.13 -11.62
C SER A 79 4.07 -0.73 -12.65
N HIS A 80 4.81 -1.11 -13.72
CA HIS A 80 4.39 -2.05 -14.76
C HIS A 80 5.26 -3.33 -14.80
N ASP A 81 6.09 -3.54 -13.80
CA ASP A 81 6.95 -4.71 -13.71
C ASP A 81 6.17 -5.95 -13.23
N GLU A 82 6.67 -7.14 -13.57
CA GLU A 82 6.10 -8.40 -13.06
C GLU A 82 6.21 -8.49 -11.54
N VAL A 83 7.31 -7.97 -10.99
CA VAL A 83 7.61 -7.94 -9.56
C VAL A 83 7.31 -6.55 -9.01
N PHE A 84 6.53 -6.50 -7.94
CA PHE A 84 6.32 -5.27 -7.19
C PHE A 84 7.47 -5.04 -6.21
N GLU A 85 8.11 -3.89 -6.32
CA GLU A 85 9.11 -3.43 -5.36
C GLU A 85 8.68 -2.06 -4.83
N TYR A 86 8.50 -1.97 -3.52
CA TYR A 86 8.06 -0.73 -2.87
C TYR A 86 8.91 -0.45 -1.63
N VAL A 87 9.44 0.76 -1.54
CA VAL A 87 10.12 1.26 -0.34
C VAL A 87 9.15 2.10 0.47
N GLY A 88 8.96 1.76 1.73
CA GLY A 88 8.04 2.44 2.65
C GLY A 88 8.52 3.82 3.09
N ASN A 89 8.52 4.80 2.19
CA ASN A 89 9.01 6.16 2.50
C ASN A 89 8.02 6.98 3.33
N GLU A 90 6.73 6.69 3.24
CA GLU A 90 5.66 7.41 3.93
C GLU A 90 4.89 6.47 4.84
N LEU A 91 4.62 6.92 6.08
CA LEU A 91 3.81 6.18 7.04
C LEU A 91 2.34 6.23 6.63
N GLY A 92 1.65 5.11 6.81
CA GLY A 92 0.21 5.09 6.58
C GLY A 92 -0.35 3.77 6.05
N LYS A 93 -1.61 3.84 5.66
CA LYS A 93 -2.35 2.76 5.04
C LYS A 93 -2.56 3.09 3.57
N PHE A 94 -2.14 2.21 2.68
CA PHE A 94 -2.26 2.34 1.23
C PHE A 94 -3.15 1.23 0.68
N ASN A 95 -4.12 1.60 -0.16
CA ASN A 95 -4.94 0.64 -0.87
C ASN A 95 -4.27 0.32 -2.21
N CYS A 96 -3.82 -0.90 -2.37
CA CYS A 96 -3.06 -1.34 -3.52
C CYS A 96 -3.86 -2.30 -4.38
N ARG A 97 -3.48 -2.41 -5.64
CA ARG A 97 -4.10 -3.35 -6.57
C ARG A 97 -3.10 -3.81 -7.63
N LEU A 98 -3.04 -5.12 -7.85
CA LEU A 98 -2.43 -5.70 -9.03
C LEU A 98 -3.50 -5.85 -10.12
N ILE A 99 -3.17 -5.44 -11.33
CA ILE A 99 -3.93 -5.68 -12.55
C ILE A 99 -3.03 -6.49 -13.48
N VAL A 100 -3.51 -7.66 -13.91
CA VAL A 100 -2.84 -8.47 -14.92
C VAL A 100 -3.75 -8.56 -16.13
N GLU A 101 -3.23 -8.25 -17.31
CA GLU A 101 -4.00 -8.15 -18.54
C GLU A 101 -3.34 -8.95 -19.67
N ASN A 102 -4.17 -9.59 -20.49
CA ASN A 102 -3.82 -10.11 -21.80
C ASN A 102 -4.83 -9.61 -22.85
N GLU A 103 -4.72 -10.05 -24.10
CA GLU A 103 -5.63 -9.64 -25.19
C GLU A 103 -7.08 -10.10 -25.00
N ASP A 104 -7.35 -11.05 -24.11
CA ASP A 104 -8.68 -11.60 -23.85
C ASP A 104 -9.35 -11.00 -22.61
N GLY A 105 -8.59 -10.41 -21.68
CA GLY A 105 -9.19 -9.83 -20.49
C GLY A 105 -8.20 -9.40 -19.43
N LYS A 106 -8.77 -9.08 -18.26
CA LYS A 106 -8.02 -8.59 -17.08
C LYS A 106 -8.41 -9.36 -15.83
N SER A 107 -7.44 -9.56 -14.95
CA SER A 107 -7.65 -10.06 -13.59
C SER A 107 -7.14 -9.04 -12.59
N PHE A 108 -7.77 -8.97 -11.41
CA PHE A 108 -7.47 -7.96 -10.39
C PHE A 108 -7.24 -8.64 -9.05
N PHE A 109 -6.25 -8.14 -8.30
CA PHE A 109 -6.03 -8.55 -6.92
C PHE A 109 -5.84 -7.31 -6.04
N PRO A 110 -6.83 -6.93 -5.22
CA PRO A 110 -6.68 -5.84 -4.26
C PRO A 110 -5.95 -6.32 -3.02
N PHE A 111 -5.10 -5.46 -2.45
CA PHE A 111 -4.44 -5.69 -1.17
C PHE A 111 -4.24 -4.38 -0.42
N VAL A 112 -3.92 -4.49 0.86
CA VAL A 112 -3.64 -3.34 1.72
C VAL A 112 -2.20 -3.40 2.20
N LEU A 113 -1.50 -2.29 2.08
CA LEU A 113 -0.16 -2.10 2.61
C LEU A 113 -0.20 -1.12 3.78
N TYR A 114 0.31 -1.55 4.94
CA TYR A 114 0.58 -0.69 6.08
C TYR A 114 2.09 -0.44 6.16
N VAL A 115 2.45 0.83 6.21
CA VAL A 115 3.82 1.27 6.50
C VAL A 115 3.80 1.86 7.90
N ASN A 116 4.39 1.15 8.84
CA ASN A 116 4.36 1.47 10.26
C ASN A 116 5.64 2.18 10.69
N SER A 117 5.58 2.88 11.79
CA SER A 117 6.76 3.45 12.44
C SER A 117 7.39 2.42 13.38
N ASP A 118 8.72 2.34 13.39
CA ASP A 118 9.45 1.58 14.41
C ASP A 118 9.21 2.12 15.84
N TYR A 119 8.69 3.34 15.92
CA TYR A 119 8.49 4.07 17.19
C TYR A 119 7.01 4.13 17.60
N GLU A 120 6.14 3.29 17.03
CA GLU A 120 4.68 3.38 17.26
C GLU A 120 4.25 2.76 18.58
N TYR A 121 4.85 1.61 18.95
CA TYR A 121 4.52 0.88 20.17
C TYR A 121 5.76 0.68 21.02
N GLY A 122 5.83 1.36 22.18
CA GLY A 122 6.96 1.23 23.08
C GLY A 122 7.06 2.33 24.13
N ILE A 123 8.19 2.34 24.80
CA ILE A 123 8.52 3.25 25.88
C ILE A 123 9.52 4.30 25.37
N THR A 124 9.13 5.56 25.45
CA THR A 124 10.00 6.69 25.18
C THR A 124 10.70 7.15 26.46
N VAL A 125 12.01 7.26 26.43
CA VAL A 125 12.83 7.66 27.55
C VAL A 125 13.56 8.95 27.23
N LEU A 126 13.26 10.01 27.96
CA LEU A 126 14.03 11.25 27.94
C LEU A 126 15.12 11.19 29.01
N SER A 127 16.35 11.46 28.65
CA SER A 127 17.53 11.41 29.55
C SER A 127 18.52 12.52 29.24
N CYS A 128 19.48 12.71 30.16
CA CYS A 128 20.65 13.51 29.93
C CYS A 128 21.90 12.63 30.05
N ASP A 129 22.93 12.95 29.29
CA ASP A 129 24.28 12.43 29.55
C ASP A 129 24.98 13.20 30.69
N ASN A 130 26.22 12.80 30.98
CA ASN A 130 27.01 13.42 32.03
C ASN A 130 27.42 14.89 31.72
N GLU A 131 27.30 15.31 30.49
CA GLU A 131 27.59 16.67 30.01
C GLU A 131 26.31 17.53 29.94
N GLY A 132 25.16 16.94 30.28
CA GLY A 132 23.85 17.59 30.26
C GLY A 132 23.16 17.58 28.91
N LYS A 133 23.73 16.90 27.90
CA LYS A 133 23.08 16.77 26.59
C LYS A 133 21.80 15.95 26.73
N SER A 134 20.66 16.51 26.25
CA SER A 134 19.37 15.84 26.25
C SER A 134 19.30 14.80 25.12
N MET A 135 18.82 13.62 25.46
CA MET A 135 18.68 12.50 24.55
C MET A 135 17.28 11.89 24.67
N LEU A 136 16.69 11.57 23.52
CA LEU A 136 15.43 10.83 23.43
C LEU A 136 15.73 9.41 22.94
N SER A 137 15.44 8.42 23.76
CA SER A 137 15.61 7.00 23.45
C SER A 137 14.24 6.32 23.37
N PHE A 138 14.16 5.25 22.61
CA PHE A 138 12.95 4.47 22.46
C PHE A 138 13.25 2.98 22.64
N MET A 139 12.39 2.28 23.37
CA MET A 139 12.42 0.84 23.54
C MET A 139 11.10 0.28 23.06
N GLN A 140 11.13 -0.52 22.02
CA GLN A 140 9.94 -1.17 21.49
C GLN A 140 9.35 -2.15 22.51
N GLU A 141 8.05 -2.07 22.73
CA GLU A 141 7.34 -3.02 23.58
C GLU A 141 7.15 -4.34 22.83
N PRO A 142 7.47 -5.50 23.44
CA PRO A 142 7.19 -6.78 22.82
C PRO A 142 5.71 -6.97 22.55
N MET A 143 5.34 -7.38 21.36
CA MET A 143 3.94 -7.63 20.99
C MET A 143 3.35 -8.90 21.62
N THR A 144 4.17 -9.76 22.23
CA THR A 144 3.74 -11.00 22.92
C THR A 144 4.52 -11.16 24.21
N ASP A 145 3.92 -11.82 25.21
CA ASP A 145 4.55 -12.05 26.52
C ASP A 145 5.88 -12.83 26.45
N ASP A 146 6.09 -13.60 25.39
CA ASP A 146 7.31 -14.39 25.17
C ASP A 146 8.35 -13.65 24.31
N ALA A 147 8.04 -12.48 23.78
CA ALA A 147 8.95 -11.72 22.94
C ALA A 147 9.86 -10.84 23.79
N VAL A 148 11.17 -10.90 23.52
CA VAL A 148 12.13 -9.93 24.04
C VAL A 148 12.00 -8.64 23.24
N ALA A 149 12.08 -7.47 23.89
CA ALA A 149 12.13 -6.19 23.19
C ALA A 149 13.22 -6.23 22.12
N GLN A 150 12.83 -6.23 20.85
CA GLN A 150 13.75 -6.48 19.74
C GLN A 150 14.53 -5.23 19.34
N PHE A 151 14.06 -4.06 19.77
CA PHE A 151 14.61 -2.79 19.33
C PHE A 151 14.73 -1.80 20.48
N THR A 152 15.93 -1.29 20.64
CA THR A 152 16.20 -0.14 21.51
C THR A 152 17.02 0.87 20.71
N ALA A 153 16.46 2.04 20.47
CA ALA A 153 17.16 3.14 19.83
C ALA A 153 17.59 4.16 20.85
N TYR A 154 18.91 4.27 21.06
CA TYR A 154 19.50 5.34 21.86
C TYR A 154 19.62 6.61 21.04
N ASP A 155 19.26 7.75 21.64
CA ASP A 155 19.31 9.09 21.00
C ASP A 155 18.66 9.07 19.60
N CYS A 156 17.45 8.47 19.52
CA CYS A 156 16.74 8.24 18.26
C CYS A 156 16.38 9.57 17.56
N PHE A 157 16.18 10.65 18.31
CA PHE A 157 15.90 11.96 17.73
C PHE A 157 17.11 12.49 16.94
N THR A 158 18.29 12.55 17.56
CA THR A 158 19.50 13.05 16.88
C THR A 158 19.92 12.15 15.72
N ARG A 159 19.74 10.83 15.83
CA ARG A 159 20.05 9.90 14.74
C ARG A 159 19.20 10.14 13.50
N ASN A 160 17.93 10.49 13.68
CA ASN A 160 17.01 10.75 12.57
C ASN A 160 17.03 12.23 12.12
N ASN A 161 17.62 13.12 12.92
CA ASN A 161 17.72 14.57 12.66
C ASN A 161 19.13 15.07 12.99
N PRO A 162 20.17 14.71 12.18
CA PRO A 162 21.57 14.94 12.54
C PRO A 162 21.94 16.41 12.74
N ASP A 163 21.21 17.32 12.13
CA ASP A 163 21.42 18.77 12.21
C ASP A 163 20.60 19.46 13.31
N THR A 164 19.85 18.68 14.10
CA THR A 164 18.93 19.22 15.12
C THR A 164 19.18 18.53 16.45
N HIS A 165 19.31 19.32 17.51
CA HIS A 165 19.53 18.83 18.87
C HIS A 165 18.54 19.47 19.84
N PHE A 166 18.17 18.75 20.87
CA PHE A 166 17.46 19.34 21.99
C PHE A 166 18.38 20.27 22.78
N ALA A 167 17.83 21.29 23.40
CA ALA A 167 18.53 22.06 24.42
C ALA A 167 18.99 21.13 25.57
N ALA A 168 20.03 21.47 26.25
CA ALA A 168 20.53 20.69 27.38
C ALA A 168 19.53 20.64 28.55
N GLY A 169 19.76 19.73 29.49
CA GLY A 169 18.99 19.64 30.73
C GLY A 169 17.53 19.17 30.46
N ALA A 170 17.38 17.96 29.94
CA ALA A 170 16.09 17.33 29.79
C ALA A 170 15.30 17.32 31.11
N VAL A 171 14.05 17.77 31.08
CA VAL A 171 13.21 17.94 32.28
C VAL A 171 12.06 16.95 32.25
N ASP A 172 11.30 16.91 31.15
CA ASP A 172 10.08 16.10 31.06
C ASP A 172 9.72 15.74 29.62
N VAL A 173 9.01 14.61 29.47
CA VAL A 173 8.40 14.19 28.20
C VAL A 173 6.97 13.75 28.46
N VAL A 174 6.03 14.31 27.71
CA VAL A 174 4.60 14.02 27.80
C VAL A 174 4.05 13.66 26.43
N GLN A 175 3.25 12.60 26.38
CA GLN A 175 2.48 12.26 25.19
C GLN A 175 1.10 12.92 25.26
N CYS A 176 0.73 13.67 24.25
CA CYS A 176 -0.56 14.34 24.15
C CYS A 176 -1.08 14.33 22.71
N GLY A 177 -2.22 13.67 22.47
CA GLY A 177 -2.89 13.68 21.17
C GLY A 177 -2.03 13.15 20.01
N GLY A 178 -1.25 12.08 20.24
CA GLY A 178 -0.35 11.50 19.23
C GLY A 178 0.96 12.26 19.01
N ARG A 179 1.24 13.29 19.85
CA ARG A 179 2.47 14.08 19.81
C ARG A 179 3.27 13.88 21.08
N LEU A 180 4.60 13.92 20.96
CA LEU A 180 5.47 14.05 22.11
C LEU A 180 5.79 15.53 22.36
N ILE A 181 5.66 15.96 23.61
CA ILE A 181 6.06 17.28 24.07
C ILE A 181 7.26 17.08 25.00
N ILE A 182 8.38 17.69 24.67
CA ILE A 182 9.62 17.57 25.41
C ILE A 182 10.01 18.93 25.96
N ALA A 183 10.32 18.98 27.25
CA ALA A 183 10.81 20.17 27.93
C ALA A 183 12.28 20.03 28.31
N CYS A 184 13.07 21.05 28.00
CA CYS A 184 14.49 21.15 28.37
C CYS A 184 14.75 22.46 29.07
N ALA A 185 15.60 22.44 30.15
CA ALA A 185 15.91 23.60 30.94
C ALA A 185 16.94 24.52 30.28
N GLY A 186 17.69 24.01 29.30
CA GLY A 186 18.83 24.68 28.72
C GLY A 186 20.13 24.53 29.58
N GLY A 187 21.27 24.64 28.92
CA GLY A 187 22.59 24.53 29.58
C GLY A 187 23.14 25.81 30.12
N GLY A 188 22.40 26.93 30.10
CA GLY A 188 22.83 28.23 30.57
C GLY A 188 23.91 28.92 29.70
N LYS A 189 24.08 28.43 28.47
CA LYS A 189 24.97 29.05 27.46
C LYS A 189 24.13 29.93 26.53
N GLU A 190 24.75 30.89 25.85
CA GLU A 190 24.08 31.90 25.01
C GLU A 190 23.11 31.33 23.97
N ASN A 191 23.39 30.15 23.44
CA ASN A 191 22.57 29.48 22.42
C ASN A 191 21.88 28.21 22.94
N ASP A 192 21.84 28.00 24.25
CA ASP A 192 21.25 26.83 24.88
C ASP A 192 20.29 27.28 25.99
N VAL A 193 19.15 27.79 25.54
CA VAL A 193 18.10 28.36 26.40
C VAL A 193 16.98 27.31 26.66
N PRO A 194 16.16 27.50 27.71
CA PRO A 194 15.00 26.66 27.94
C PRO A 194 14.13 26.57 26.71
N ALA A 195 13.70 25.35 26.36
CA ALA A 195 12.92 25.10 25.14
C ALA A 195 11.87 24.01 25.35
N ILE A 196 10.78 24.12 24.58
CA ILE A 196 9.74 23.09 24.47
C ILE A 196 9.68 22.65 22.99
N TYR A 197 9.77 21.37 22.78
CA TYR A 197 9.73 20.75 21.45
C TYR A 197 8.42 19.96 21.28
N TYR A 198 7.86 20.02 20.08
CA TYR A 198 6.69 19.27 19.67
C TYR A 198 7.09 18.32 18.54
N LEU A 199 7.04 17.01 18.79
CA LEU A 199 7.35 15.99 17.81
C LEU A 199 6.05 15.34 17.33
N ASN A 200 5.90 15.18 16.01
CA ASN A 200 4.76 14.53 15.37
C ASN A 200 5.10 13.10 15.00
#